data_505d68cecc760f4c481d4ec07ce663e2
#
_entry.id   505d68cecc760f4c481d4ec07ce663e2
#
_cell.length_a   1.000
_cell.length_b   1.000
_cell.length_c   1.000
_cell.angle_alpha   90.00
_cell.angle_beta   90.00
_cell.angle_gamma   90.00
#
_symmetry.space_group_name_H-M   'P 1'
#
loop_
_entity.id
_entity.type
_entity.pdbx_description
1 polymer ?
#
loop_
_entity_poly.entity_id
_entity_poly.type
_entity_poly.pdbx_seq_one_letter_code
_entity_poly.pdbx_strand_id
1 'polypeptide(L)'
;SEDLGLVDSEPNYMFAAVLGSGVYRVEDATLTTVRIPFSKSLREFTDEDDGVTLLLPVTVGYVSLDPDDLIDKWLPTELGTLSFIPGIEYQHAVNEELVLKPFAQLGAGYDFENDILSGLVVGGGRALWTKQVTNEWQIQLGSSLQWAAGWQEGDGPSSSFGLFELGADFRRDLPICIGEKQLNGSVFGRWRQFINDWNIAHTPNDPINIDALYELGISVGVNEAYDIYGMQLSRLSIAYVWGEGTKAVSFGMGFPF
;
A
#
# COMPACT_ATOMS: atom_id res chain seq x y z
N SER A 1 8.93 30.15 -29.58
CA SER A 1 9.21 29.05 -28.63
C SER A 1 8.71 29.48 -27.29
N GLU A 2 7.49 29.09 -26.95
CA GLU A 2 6.93 29.18 -25.63
C GLU A 2 7.60 28.06 -24.80
N ASP A 3 8.35 28.47 -23.81
CA ASP A 3 8.79 27.63 -22.70
C ASP A 3 7.53 27.11 -22.01
N LEU A 4 7.08 25.93 -22.38
CA LEU A 4 6.14 25.16 -21.58
C LEU A 4 6.92 24.78 -20.33
N GLY A 5 6.79 25.61 -19.29
CA GLY A 5 7.34 25.29 -17.97
C GLY A 5 6.91 23.90 -17.58
N LEU A 6 7.85 22.97 -17.58
CA LEU A 6 7.68 21.64 -17.03
C LEU A 6 7.32 21.84 -15.55
N VAL A 7 6.09 21.58 -15.21
CA VAL A 7 5.62 21.58 -13.84
C VAL A 7 6.32 20.43 -13.15
N ASP A 8 6.98 20.72 -12.03
CA ASP A 8 7.50 19.73 -11.10
C ASP A 8 6.34 18.84 -10.63
N SER A 9 6.04 17.79 -11.38
CA SER A 9 5.11 16.75 -10.95
C SER A 9 5.80 15.96 -9.84
N GLU A 10 5.19 15.91 -8.68
CA GLU A 10 5.67 15.00 -7.63
C GLU A 10 5.71 13.58 -8.19
N PRO A 11 6.78 12.84 -7.92
CA PRO A 11 7.00 11.59 -8.62
C PRO A 11 5.94 10.54 -8.27
N ASN A 12 5.23 10.07 -9.28
CA ASN A 12 4.15 9.08 -9.19
C ASN A 12 4.54 7.77 -8.48
N TYR A 13 5.84 7.45 -8.40
CA TYR A 13 6.35 6.26 -7.72
C TYR A 13 6.21 6.30 -6.19
N MET A 14 6.23 7.50 -5.56
CA MET A 14 5.98 7.62 -4.12
C MET A 14 4.54 7.23 -3.79
N PHE A 15 3.62 7.66 -4.62
CA PHE A 15 2.21 7.31 -4.55
C PHE A 15 2.01 5.79 -4.66
N ALA A 16 2.57 5.20 -5.70
CA ALA A 16 2.49 3.76 -5.94
C ALA A 16 3.05 2.95 -4.77
N ALA A 17 4.16 3.40 -4.18
CA ALA A 17 4.79 2.72 -3.05
C ALA A 17 3.94 2.73 -1.77
N VAL A 18 3.09 3.74 -1.58
CA VAL A 18 2.31 3.94 -0.35
C VAL A 18 0.88 3.43 -0.48
N LEU A 19 0.22 3.65 -1.62
CA LEU A 19 -1.19 3.26 -1.81
C LEU A 19 -1.42 1.76 -1.96
N GLY A 20 -0.43 1.01 -2.42
CA GLY A 20 -0.56 -0.41 -2.69
C GLY A 20 -1.05 -0.71 -4.11
N SER A 21 -1.43 -1.98 -4.37
CA SER A 21 -1.87 -2.41 -5.70
C SER A 21 -3.28 -1.95 -5.99
N GLY A 22 -3.53 -1.44 -7.20
CA GLY A 22 -4.85 -0.99 -7.61
C GLY A 22 -4.84 -0.21 -8.91
N VAL A 23 -6.03 0.13 -9.35
CA VAL A 23 -6.29 1.07 -10.46
C VAL A 23 -6.98 2.28 -9.86
N TYR A 24 -6.26 3.38 -9.81
CA TYR A 24 -6.67 4.63 -9.19
C TYR A 24 -7.01 5.63 -10.30
N ARG A 25 -8.21 6.16 -10.29
CA ARG A 25 -8.63 7.25 -11.15
C ARG A 25 -8.69 8.53 -10.32
N VAL A 26 -7.88 9.50 -10.71
CA VAL A 26 -7.81 10.81 -10.09
C VAL A 26 -8.14 11.82 -11.19
N GLU A 27 -9.35 12.39 -11.15
CA GLU A 27 -9.92 13.21 -12.22
C GLU A 27 -9.83 12.54 -13.61
N ASP A 28 -8.98 13.04 -14.51
CA ASP A 28 -8.79 12.53 -15.86
C ASP A 28 -7.57 11.60 -16.00
N ALA A 29 -6.77 11.44 -14.94
CA ALA A 29 -5.62 10.56 -14.92
C ALA A 29 -5.97 9.19 -14.30
N THR A 30 -5.40 8.15 -14.88
CA THR A 30 -5.49 6.78 -14.34
C THR A 30 -4.10 6.29 -13.97
N LEU A 31 -3.93 5.93 -12.70
CA LEU A 31 -2.72 5.32 -12.18
C LEU A 31 -2.98 3.85 -11.87
N THR A 32 -2.25 2.97 -12.53
CA THR A 32 -2.24 1.53 -12.22
C THR A 32 -0.98 1.19 -11.46
N THR A 33 -1.12 0.55 -10.30
CA THR A 33 0.01 0.13 -9.48
C THR A 33 -0.09 -1.35 -9.15
N VAL A 34 1.05 -2.03 -9.13
CA VAL A 34 1.18 -3.40 -8.66
C VAL A 34 2.32 -3.45 -7.65
N ARG A 35 2.00 -3.71 -6.39
CA ARG A 35 2.98 -3.89 -5.32
C ARG A 35 3.04 -5.35 -4.92
N ILE A 36 4.22 -5.93 -4.99
CA ILE A 36 4.52 -7.29 -4.55
C ILE A 36 5.25 -7.19 -3.21
N PRO A 37 4.60 -7.54 -2.09
CA PRO A 37 5.16 -7.37 -0.74
C PRO A 37 5.99 -8.59 -0.34
N PHE A 38 7.11 -8.84 -1.01
CA PHE A 38 8.04 -9.86 -0.54
C PHE A 38 8.51 -9.56 0.88
N SER A 39 8.61 -10.59 1.70
CA SER A 39 9.12 -10.46 3.05
C SER A 39 9.80 -11.75 3.48
N LYS A 40 10.70 -11.63 4.47
CA LYS A 40 11.38 -12.78 5.07
C LYS A 40 11.46 -12.59 6.58
N SER A 41 10.92 -13.54 7.33
CA SER A 41 11.14 -13.56 8.78
C SER A 41 12.61 -13.81 9.07
N LEU A 42 13.23 -12.91 9.82
CA LEU A 42 14.58 -13.06 10.35
C LEU A 42 14.53 -13.63 11.76
N ARG A 43 13.48 -13.31 12.50
CA ARG A 43 13.12 -13.90 13.78
C ARG A 43 11.60 -14.02 13.81
N GLU A 44 11.11 -15.22 14.06
CA GLU A 44 9.67 -15.47 14.12
C GLU A 44 9.05 -14.74 15.30
N PHE A 45 7.88 -14.17 15.06
CA PHE A 45 7.06 -13.57 16.08
C PHE A 45 6.20 -14.66 16.75
N THR A 46 6.21 -14.67 18.07
CA THR A 46 5.36 -15.54 18.90
C THR A 46 4.74 -14.71 20.02
N ASP A 47 3.83 -15.29 20.79
CA ASP A 47 3.23 -14.60 21.95
C ASP A 47 4.26 -14.30 23.04
N GLU A 48 5.39 -15.00 23.06
CA GLU A 48 6.45 -14.87 24.07
C GLU A 48 7.68 -14.11 23.55
N ASP A 49 7.92 -14.12 22.23
CA ASP A 49 9.11 -13.56 21.60
C ASP A 49 8.79 -12.52 20.52
N ASP A 50 9.52 -11.42 20.55
CA ASP A 50 9.45 -10.37 19.53
C ASP A 50 9.91 -10.86 18.15
N GLY A 51 9.21 -10.44 17.10
CA GLY A 51 9.53 -10.78 15.72
C GLY A 51 10.38 -9.72 15.02
N VAL A 52 11.13 -10.16 14.01
CA VAL A 52 11.85 -9.27 13.08
C VAL A 52 11.63 -9.76 11.66
N THR A 53 11.09 -8.91 10.80
CA THR A 53 10.80 -9.21 9.41
C THR A 53 11.60 -8.29 8.49
N LEU A 54 12.31 -8.87 7.53
CA LEU A 54 12.90 -8.14 6.41
C LEU A 54 11.79 -7.90 5.38
N LEU A 55 11.55 -6.64 5.04
CA LEU A 55 10.60 -6.21 4.01
C LEU A 55 11.35 -6.00 2.70
N LEU A 56 10.83 -6.52 1.60
CA LEU A 56 11.44 -6.44 0.27
C LEU A 56 10.39 -6.09 -0.80
N PRO A 57 9.57 -5.04 -0.61
CA PRO A 57 8.52 -4.71 -1.56
C PRO A 57 9.09 -4.23 -2.89
N VAL A 58 8.51 -4.73 -3.97
CA VAL A 58 8.72 -4.24 -5.32
C VAL A 58 7.41 -3.62 -5.80
N THR A 59 7.46 -2.40 -6.31
CA THR A 59 6.26 -1.73 -6.84
C THR A 59 6.51 -1.30 -8.28
N VAL A 60 5.53 -1.57 -9.12
CA VAL A 60 5.48 -1.14 -10.53
C VAL A 60 4.30 -0.20 -10.67
N GLY A 61 4.49 0.94 -11.29
CA GLY A 61 3.47 1.94 -11.56
C GLY A 61 3.41 2.29 -13.05
N TYR A 62 2.21 2.60 -13.51
CA TYR A 62 1.94 3.11 -14.85
C TYR A 62 0.86 4.19 -14.75
N VAL A 63 1.08 5.31 -15.44
CA VAL A 63 0.12 6.41 -15.53
C VAL A 63 -0.39 6.50 -16.96
N SER A 64 -1.69 6.59 -17.15
CA SER A 64 -2.34 6.85 -18.43
C SER A 64 -3.24 8.07 -18.31
N LEU A 65 -3.14 8.98 -19.25
CA LEU A 65 -4.02 10.15 -19.39
C LEU A 65 -5.21 9.86 -20.32
N ASP A 66 -5.28 8.69 -20.95
CA ASP A 66 -6.37 8.31 -21.85
C ASP A 66 -7.32 7.29 -21.15
N PRO A 67 -8.58 7.70 -20.86
CA PRO A 67 -9.56 6.83 -20.20
C PRO A 67 -9.98 5.61 -21.02
N ASP A 68 -9.84 5.64 -22.35
CA ASP A 68 -10.27 4.58 -23.25
C ASP A 68 -9.23 3.43 -23.35
N ASP A 69 -7.99 3.69 -22.96
CA ASP A 69 -6.92 2.67 -22.95
C ASP A 69 -7.12 1.55 -21.92
N LEU A 70 -7.99 1.74 -20.92
CA LEU A 70 -8.22 0.77 -19.85
C LEU A 70 -8.91 -0.52 -20.30
N ILE A 71 -9.65 -0.50 -21.40
CA ILE A 71 -10.43 -1.65 -21.87
C ILE A 71 -9.61 -2.54 -22.82
N ASP A 72 -8.71 -1.94 -23.60
CA ASP A 72 -7.94 -2.66 -24.60
C ASP A 72 -6.56 -3.13 -24.14
N LYS A 73 -6.01 -2.55 -23.06
CA LYS A 73 -4.66 -2.89 -22.56
C LYS A 73 -4.70 -3.23 -21.07
N TRP A 74 -5.09 -4.45 -20.77
CA TRP A 74 -5.00 -5.03 -19.41
C TRP A 74 -3.57 -5.11 -18.86
N LEU A 75 -2.58 -5.05 -19.73
CA LEU A 75 -1.16 -4.98 -19.38
C LEU A 75 -0.57 -3.78 -20.11
N PRO A 76 -0.04 -2.81 -19.38
CA PRO A 76 0.71 -1.71 -20.01
C PRO A 76 1.89 -2.27 -20.80
N THR A 77 2.05 -1.81 -22.02
CA THR A 77 3.15 -2.24 -22.90
C THR A 77 4.48 -1.59 -22.52
N GLU A 78 4.44 -0.57 -21.66
CA GLU A 78 5.62 0.16 -21.19
C GLU A 78 5.52 0.34 -19.67
N LEU A 79 6.64 0.13 -18.99
CA LEU A 79 6.78 0.38 -17.56
C LEU A 79 6.95 1.88 -17.34
N GLY A 80 6.02 2.52 -16.62
CA GLY A 80 6.17 3.92 -16.22
C GLY A 80 7.17 4.07 -15.07
N THR A 81 6.97 3.36 -13.97
CA THR A 81 7.83 3.46 -12.78
C THR A 81 8.11 2.11 -12.17
N LEU A 82 9.30 1.96 -11.57
CA LEU A 82 9.69 0.79 -10.77
C LEU A 82 10.31 1.28 -9.47
N SER A 83 9.89 0.72 -8.33
CA SER A 83 10.56 0.99 -7.06
C SER A 83 10.85 -0.29 -6.27
N PHE A 84 11.97 -0.25 -5.54
CA PHE A 84 12.38 -1.26 -4.60
C PHE A 84 12.84 -0.59 -3.32
N ILE A 85 12.12 -0.83 -2.22
CA ILE A 85 12.30 -0.14 -0.94
C ILE A 85 12.45 -1.18 0.18
N PRO A 86 13.61 -1.86 0.28
CA PRO A 86 13.87 -2.80 1.35
C PRO A 86 13.83 -2.13 2.72
N GLY A 87 13.50 -2.91 3.76
CA GLY A 87 13.43 -2.41 5.11
C GLY A 87 13.27 -3.49 6.17
N ILE A 88 13.09 -3.05 7.38
CA ILE A 88 12.93 -3.92 8.55
C ILE A 88 11.67 -3.49 9.30
N GLU A 89 10.89 -4.48 9.71
CA GLU A 89 9.76 -4.34 10.63
C GLU A 89 10.08 -5.15 11.90
N TYR A 90 9.90 -4.51 13.04
CA TYR A 90 9.96 -5.15 14.35
C TYR A 90 8.53 -5.38 14.84
N GLN A 91 8.26 -6.54 15.44
CA GLN A 91 6.94 -6.91 15.95
C GLN A 91 7.04 -7.16 17.44
N HIS A 92 6.22 -6.45 18.23
CA HIS A 92 6.21 -6.53 19.68
C HIS A 92 4.78 -6.74 20.18
N ALA A 93 4.54 -7.83 20.93
CA ALA A 93 3.29 -8.06 21.59
C ALA A 93 3.23 -7.21 22.87
N VAL A 94 2.32 -6.25 22.94
CA VAL A 94 2.04 -5.49 24.15
C VAL A 94 1.23 -6.37 25.12
N ASN A 95 0.33 -7.17 24.56
CA ASN A 95 -0.48 -8.18 25.23
C ASN A 95 -1.02 -9.16 24.17
N GLU A 96 -1.85 -10.14 24.62
CA GLU A 96 -2.43 -11.18 23.75
C GLU A 96 -3.29 -10.62 22.59
N GLU A 97 -3.81 -9.40 22.72
CA GLU A 97 -4.69 -8.78 21.71
C GLU A 97 -3.99 -7.69 20.88
N LEU A 98 -2.90 -7.06 21.37
CA LEU A 98 -2.28 -5.88 20.76
C LEU A 98 -0.82 -6.10 20.37
N VAL A 99 -0.53 -5.92 19.09
CA VAL A 99 0.82 -5.97 18.51
C VAL A 99 1.20 -4.61 17.95
N LEU A 100 2.40 -4.13 18.28
CA LEU A 100 3.01 -2.95 17.69
C LEU A 100 4.07 -3.35 16.67
N LYS A 101 4.11 -2.66 15.51
CA LYS A 101 5.00 -2.98 14.38
C LYS A 101 5.68 -1.71 13.87
N PRO A 102 6.69 -1.16 14.56
CA PRO A 102 7.54 -0.12 13.99
C PRO A 102 8.34 -0.65 12.80
N PHE A 103 8.52 0.18 11.76
CA PHE A 103 9.26 -0.20 10.58
C PHE A 103 10.06 0.98 10.00
N ALA A 104 11.10 0.66 9.25
CA ALA A 104 11.87 1.60 8.44
C ALA A 104 12.30 0.94 7.14
N GLN A 105 12.21 1.70 6.04
CA GLN A 105 12.55 1.26 4.68
C GLN A 105 13.37 2.33 4.00
N LEU A 106 14.35 1.92 3.19
CA LEU A 106 15.19 2.80 2.38
C LEU A 106 15.43 2.14 1.04
N GLY A 107 15.25 2.86 -0.04
CA GLY A 107 15.41 2.30 -1.37
C GLY A 107 15.43 3.34 -2.47
N ALA A 108 15.11 2.90 -3.67
CA ALA A 108 15.10 3.75 -4.85
C ALA A 108 13.89 3.44 -5.74
N GLY A 109 13.49 4.44 -6.51
CA GLY A 109 12.53 4.36 -7.59
C GLY A 109 13.13 4.92 -8.89
N TYR A 110 12.73 4.36 -10.00
CA TYR A 110 13.13 4.81 -11.34
C TYR A 110 11.90 5.08 -12.18
N ASP A 111 11.88 6.25 -12.80
CA ASP A 111 10.88 6.67 -13.76
C ASP A 111 11.46 6.49 -15.18
N PHE A 112 10.88 5.57 -15.94
CA PHE A 112 11.36 5.22 -17.29
C PHE A 112 10.96 6.25 -18.33
N GLU A 113 9.91 7.04 -18.12
CA GLU A 113 9.46 8.06 -19.06
C GLU A 113 10.36 9.30 -19.02
N ASN A 114 10.78 9.67 -17.80
CA ASN A 114 11.56 10.88 -17.55
C ASN A 114 13.06 10.62 -17.35
N ASP A 115 13.47 9.33 -17.32
CA ASP A 115 14.87 8.91 -17.03
C ASP A 115 15.38 9.45 -15.67
N ILE A 116 14.52 9.37 -14.65
CA ILE A 116 14.79 9.94 -13.32
C ILE A 116 14.98 8.82 -12.29
N LEU A 117 16.14 8.81 -11.64
CA LEU A 117 16.42 7.99 -10.47
C LEU A 117 16.12 8.80 -9.20
N SER A 118 15.43 8.18 -8.24
CA SER A 118 15.06 8.83 -6.99
C SER A 118 15.32 7.92 -5.81
N GLY A 119 15.81 8.53 -4.73
CA GLY A 119 15.90 7.86 -3.45
C GLY A 119 14.58 7.99 -2.68
N LEU A 120 14.26 6.97 -1.87
CA LEU A 120 13.04 6.90 -1.07
C LEU A 120 13.37 6.43 0.33
N VAL A 121 12.78 7.07 1.33
CA VAL A 121 12.78 6.63 2.72
C VAL A 121 11.35 6.62 3.24
N VAL A 122 10.98 5.53 3.93
CA VAL A 122 9.68 5.41 4.60
C VAL A 122 9.93 4.88 6.01
N GLY A 123 9.31 5.51 6.99
CA GLY A 123 9.37 5.06 8.37
C GLY A 123 8.05 5.27 9.07
N GLY A 124 7.77 4.44 10.07
CA GLY A 124 6.51 4.55 10.77
C GLY A 124 6.28 3.44 11.79
N GLY A 125 5.04 3.36 12.22
CA GLY A 125 4.59 2.30 13.11
C GLY A 125 3.14 1.92 12.82
N ARG A 126 2.85 0.66 13.02
CA ARG A 126 1.49 0.09 12.96
C ARG A 126 1.12 -0.46 14.32
N ALA A 127 -0.15 -0.42 14.63
CA ALA A 127 -0.74 -1.10 15.77
C ALA A 127 -1.88 -1.98 15.27
N LEU A 128 -1.89 -3.23 15.66
CA LEU A 128 -2.93 -4.18 15.32
C LEU A 128 -3.52 -4.77 16.62
N TRP A 129 -4.79 -4.49 16.84
CA TRP A 129 -5.56 -5.11 17.90
C TRP A 129 -6.48 -6.17 17.33
N THR A 130 -6.43 -7.37 17.89
CA THR A 130 -7.18 -8.53 17.43
C THR A 130 -7.98 -9.13 18.58
N LYS A 131 -9.27 -9.34 18.35
CA LYS A 131 -10.13 -9.96 19.36
C LYS A 131 -10.99 -11.06 18.78
N GLN A 132 -10.90 -12.23 19.36
CA GLN A 132 -11.82 -13.33 19.10
C GLN A 132 -13.13 -13.05 19.85
N VAL A 133 -14.24 -12.89 19.09
CA VAL A 133 -15.56 -12.58 19.65
C VAL A 133 -16.33 -13.86 19.92
N THR A 134 -16.24 -14.81 19.00
CA THR A 134 -16.77 -16.18 19.14
C THR A 134 -15.78 -17.15 18.48
N ASN A 135 -16.06 -18.45 18.57
CA ASN A 135 -15.22 -19.46 17.90
C ASN A 135 -15.09 -19.26 16.37
N GLU A 136 -16.03 -18.53 15.76
CA GLU A 136 -16.05 -18.30 14.30
C GLU A 136 -15.75 -16.85 13.93
N TRP A 137 -15.94 -15.88 14.84
CA TRP A 137 -15.85 -14.46 14.53
C TRP A 137 -14.68 -13.79 15.22
N GLN A 138 -13.90 -13.07 14.44
CA GLN A 138 -12.77 -12.25 14.89
C GLN A 138 -12.95 -10.80 14.41
N ILE A 139 -12.58 -9.86 15.24
CA ILE A 139 -12.50 -8.44 14.91
C ILE A 139 -11.04 -8.03 14.98
N GLN A 140 -10.58 -7.29 13.98
CA GLN A 140 -9.27 -6.66 13.97
C GLN A 140 -9.44 -5.15 13.79
N LEU A 141 -8.75 -4.37 14.61
CA LEU A 141 -8.63 -2.93 14.47
C LEU A 141 -7.17 -2.59 14.23
N GLY A 142 -6.91 -1.88 13.16
CA GLY A 142 -5.57 -1.48 12.78
C GLY A 142 -5.43 0.04 12.75
N SER A 143 -4.26 0.52 13.11
CA SER A 143 -3.86 1.91 12.88
C SER A 143 -2.42 1.97 12.41
N SER A 144 -2.10 2.95 11.57
CA SER A 144 -0.72 3.24 11.19
C SER A 144 -0.45 4.73 11.12
N LEU A 145 0.78 5.10 11.44
CA LEU A 145 1.33 6.42 11.18
C LEU A 145 2.66 6.20 10.48
N GLN A 146 2.79 6.75 9.28
CA GLN A 146 4.01 6.64 8.49
C GLN A 146 4.38 7.97 7.87
N TRP A 147 5.67 8.14 7.64
CA TRP A 147 6.25 9.27 6.95
C TRP A 147 7.09 8.77 5.79
N ALA A 148 6.86 9.33 4.61
CA ALA A 148 7.62 9.04 3.41
C ALA A 148 8.31 10.31 2.92
N ALA A 149 9.55 10.17 2.46
CA ALA A 149 10.28 11.25 1.80
C ALA A 149 11.05 10.69 0.60
N GLY A 150 11.11 11.49 -0.47
CA GLY A 150 11.83 11.18 -1.69
C GLY A 150 12.72 12.34 -2.11
N TRP A 151 13.84 12.02 -2.77
CA TRP A 151 14.74 12.98 -3.39
C TRP A 151 15.18 12.47 -4.76
N GLN A 152 15.31 13.37 -5.70
CA GLN A 152 15.80 13.05 -7.04
C GLN A 152 17.31 13.31 -7.14
N GLU A 153 17.98 12.61 -8.05
CA GLU A 153 19.39 12.85 -8.34
C GLU A 153 19.54 14.22 -9.02
N GLY A 154 20.43 15.07 -8.48
CA GLY A 154 20.60 16.46 -8.90
C GLY A 154 19.92 17.44 -7.93
N ASP A 155 19.63 18.66 -8.39
CA ASP A 155 18.92 19.71 -7.63
C ASP A 155 17.39 19.57 -7.69
N GLY A 156 16.89 18.33 -7.86
CA GLY A 156 15.45 18.04 -7.96
C GLY A 156 14.71 18.25 -6.63
N PRO A 157 13.40 18.50 -6.69
CA PRO A 157 12.59 18.74 -5.51
C PRO A 157 12.57 17.51 -4.60
N SER A 158 12.74 17.72 -3.30
CA SER A 158 12.48 16.72 -2.29
C SER A 158 11.02 16.84 -1.86
N SER A 159 10.24 15.77 -1.97
CA SER A 159 8.87 15.71 -1.47
C SER A 159 8.78 14.84 -0.22
N SER A 160 7.87 15.19 0.67
CA SER A 160 7.61 14.39 1.86
C SER A 160 6.16 14.53 2.28
N PHE A 161 5.57 13.43 2.73
CA PHE A 161 4.22 13.44 3.30
C PHE A 161 4.12 12.46 4.46
N GLY A 162 3.17 12.73 5.34
CA GLY A 162 2.73 11.79 6.36
C GLY A 162 1.43 11.12 5.95
N LEU A 163 1.22 9.90 6.40
CA LEU A 163 -0.03 9.17 6.21
C LEU A 163 -0.45 8.55 7.54
N PHE A 164 -1.65 8.90 7.97
CA PHE A 164 -2.33 8.27 9.09
C PHE A 164 -3.45 7.37 8.55
N GLU A 165 -3.55 6.14 9.06
CA GLU A 165 -4.56 5.18 8.64
C GLU A 165 -5.25 4.57 9.86
N LEU A 166 -6.56 4.34 9.70
CA LEU A 166 -7.37 3.53 10.63
C LEU A 166 -8.16 2.51 9.82
N GLY A 167 -8.25 1.28 10.33
CA GLY A 167 -9.01 0.23 9.68
C GLY A 167 -9.68 -0.71 10.66
N ALA A 168 -10.75 -1.34 10.19
CA ALA A 168 -11.45 -2.40 10.89
C ALA A 168 -11.72 -3.56 9.93
N ASP A 169 -11.50 -4.79 10.38
CA ASP A 169 -11.76 -6.02 9.66
C ASP A 169 -12.63 -6.95 10.51
N PHE A 170 -13.76 -7.37 9.92
CA PHE A 170 -14.68 -8.32 10.53
C PHE A 170 -14.57 -9.64 9.80
N ARG A 171 -13.91 -10.59 10.44
CA ARG A 171 -13.55 -11.89 9.87
C ARG A 171 -14.43 -12.99 10.39
N ARG A 172 -14.78 -13.92 9.52
CA ARG A 172 -15.50 -15.13 9.87
C ARG A 172 -14.83 -16.36 9.27
N ASP A 173 -14.65 -17.39 10.09
CA ASP A 173 -14.26 -18.71 9.62
C ASP A 173 -15.42 -19.37 8.85
N LEU A 174 -15.11 -19.93 7.67
CA LEU A 174 -16.08 -20.58 6.80
C LEU A 174 -15.99 -22.09 7.01
N PRO A 175 -17.10 -22.83 6.86
CA PRO A 175 -17.11 -24.30 6.98
C PRO A 175 -16.55 -24.97 5.70
N ILE A 176 -15.49 -24.38 5.13
CA ILE A 176 -14.85 -24.81 3.87
C ILE A 176 -13.36 -24.88 4.10
N CYS A 177 -12.72 -25.97 3.65
CA CYS A 177 -11.29 -26.13 3.69
C CYS A 177 -10.70 -26.26 2.29
N ILE A 178 -9.50 -25.70 2.08
CA ILE A 178 -8.65 -25.96 0.92
C ILE A 178 -7.44 -26.76 1.39
N GLY A 179 -7.42 -28.05 1.06
CA GLY A 179 -6.48 -28.99 1.65
C GLY A 179 -6.75 -29.13 3.16
N GLU A 180 -5.74 -28.88 3.97
CA GLU A 180 -5.83 -28.94 5.46
C GLU A 180 -6.16 -27.59 6.09
N LYS A 181 -6.21 -26.50 5.30
CA LYS A 181 -6.38 -25.13 5.80
C LYS A 181 -7.82 -24.67 5.69
N GLN A 182 -8.37 -24.18 6.80
CA GLN A 182 -9.71 -23.62 6.87
C GLN A 182 -9.75 -22.25 6.19
N LEU A 183 -10.78 -22.03 5.35
CA LEU A 183 -11.05 -20.74 4.75
C LEU A 183 -11.70 -19.79 5.75
N ASN A 184 -11.39 -18.52 5.58
CA ASN A 184 -12.11 -17.44 6.23
C ASN A 184 -12.44 -16.34 5.21
N GLY A 185 -13.51 -15.62 5.47
CA GLY A 185 -13.93 -14.45 4.71
C GLY A 185 -13.99 -13.24 5.63
N SER A 186 -13.78 -12.05 5.10
CA SER A 186 -14.00 -10.83 5.86
C SER A 186 -14.55 -9.68 5.03
N VAL A 187 -15.09 -8.69 5.76
CA VAL A 187 -15.45 -7.37 5.27
C VAL A 187 -14.61 -6.37 6.05
N PHE A 188 -13.94 -5.47 5.37
CA PHE A 188 -13.10 -4.48 6.01
C PHE A 188 -13.37 -3.08 5.49
N GLY A 189 -13.10 -2.09 6.35
CA GLY A 189 -13.08 -0.69 6.00
C GLY A 189 -11.78 -0.04 6.45
N ARG A 190 -11.30 0.97 5.70
CA ARG A 190 -10.11 1.73 6.02
C ARG A 190 -10.33 3.21 5.69
N TRP A 191 -9.84 4.06 6.56
CA TRP A 191 -9.70 5.50 6.36
C TRP A 191 -8.23 5.88 6.36
N ARG A 192 -7.84 6.72 5.42
CA ARG A 192 -6.49 7.26 5.25
C ARG A 192 -6.57 8.77 5.27
N GLN A 193 -5.71 9.40 6.05
CA GLN A 193 -5.56 10.84 6.13
C GLN A 193 -4.13 11.21 5.77
N PHE A 194 -3.95 12.00 4.73
CA PHE A 194 -2.66 12.57 4.37
C PHE A 194 -2.36 13.76 5.28
N ILE A 195 -1.13 13.83 5.78
CA ILE A 195 -0.61 14.89 6.64
C ILE A 195 0.42 15.64 5.78
N ASN A 196 0.27 16.93 5.63
CA ASN A 196 0.84 17.80 4.62
C ASN A 196 0.20 17.56 3.24
N ASP A 197 -0.13 18.66 2.59
CA ASP A 197 -0.83 18.67 1.30
C ASP A 197 -0.04 17.84 0.29
N TRP A 198 -0.61 16.75 -0.11
CA TRP A 198 -0.06 15.96 -1.18
C TRP A 198 -0.66 16.43 -2.50
N ASN A 199 0.16 17.15 -3.25
CA ASN A 199 -0.21 17.71 -4.53
C ASN A 199 0.12 16.72 -5.66
N ILE A 200 -0.91 16.16 -6.29
CA ILE A 200 -0.73 15.53 -7.59
C ILE A 200 -0.86 16.65 -8.62
N ALA A 201 0.26 17.09 -9.20
CA ALA A 201 0.24 18.11 -10.22
C ALA A 201 -0.44 17.56 -11.48
N HIS A 202 -1.63 18.05 -11.78
CA HIS A 202 -2.32 17.78 -13.04
C HIS A 202 -2.10 18.91 -14.04
N THR A 203 -2.13 20.15 -13.57
CA THR A 203 -1.76 21.35 -14.32
C THR A 203 -1.16 22.39 -13.37
N PRO A 204 -0.33 23.34 -13.88
CA PRO A 204 0.29 24.39 -13.08
C PRO A 204 -0.68 25.25 -12.26
N ASN A 205 -1.96 25.27 -12.66
CA ASN A 205 -2.95 26.19 -12.11
C ASN A 205 -4.00 25.49 -11.20
N ASP A 206 -3.99 24.16 -11.11
CA ASP A 206 -5.02 23.43 -10.35
C ASP A 206 -4.44 22.13 -9.76
N PRO A 207 -3.70 22.21 -8.65
CA PRO A 207 -3.18 21.05 -7.96
C PRO A 207 -4.32 20.27 -7.30
N ILE A 208 -4.37 18.97 -7.51
CA ILE A 208 -5.32 18.09 -6.82
C ILE A 208 -4.75 17.79 -5.45
N ASN A 209 -5.40 18.29 -4.41
CA ASN A 209 -5.08 17.96 -3.03
C ASN A 209 -5.90 16.74 -2.60
N ILE A 210 -5.23 15.67 -2.21
CA ILE A 210 -5.89 14.51 -1.62
C ILE A 210 -5.65 14.54 -0.12
N ASP A 211 -6.67 14.92 0.65
CA ASP A 211 -6.60 14.95 2.11
C ASP A 211 -6.98 13.62 2.71
N ALA A 212 -8.05 12.99 2.23
CA ALA A 212 -8.57 11.77 2.80
C ALA A 212 -9.08 10.77 1.75
N LEU A 213 -8.82 9.48 2.00
CA LEU A 213 -9.36 8.36 1.23
C LEU A 213 -10.09 7.39 2.15
N TYR A 214 -11.20 6.88 1.67
CA TYR A 214 -11.99 5.84 2.31
C TYR A 214 -11.92 4.57 1.47
N GLU A 215 -11.91 3.43 2.11
CA GLU A 215 -11.87 2.13 1.45
C GLU A 215 -12.85 1.17 2.11
N LEU A 216 -13.59 0.43 1.30
CA LEU A 216 -14.46 -0.64 1.75
C LEU A 216 -14.21 -1.86 0.87
N GLY A 217 -13.96 -3.00 1.47
CA GLY A 217 -13.58 -4.19 0.74
C GLY A 217 -14.01 -5.49 1.39
N ILE A 218 -13.80 -6.54 0.64
CA ILE A 218 -13.98 -7.92 1.07
C ILE A 218 -12.67 -8.68 0.89
N SER A 219 -12.47 -9.71 1.70
CA SER A 219 -11.33 -10.58 1.53
C SER A 219 -11.68 -12.04 1.79
N VAL A 220 -10.89 -12.92 1.19
CA VAL A 220 -10.91 -14.36 1.42
C VAL A 220 -9.49 -14.82 1.71
N GLY A 221 -9.35 -15.66 2.71
CA GLY A 221 -8.04 -16.14 3.13
C GLY A 221 -8.09 -17.50 3.80
N VAL A 222 -6.93 -17.91 4.29
CA VAL A 222 -6.71 -19.13 5.07
C VAL A 222 -6.11 -18.76 6.42
N ASN A 223 -6.34 -19.59 7.44
CA ASN A 223 -5.85 -19.30 8.80
C ASN A 223 -4.33 -19.37 8.91
N GLU A 224 -3.68 -20.17 8.06
CA GLU A 224 -2.23 -20.26 8.01
C GLU A 224 -1.72 -19.85 6.63
N ALA A 225 -0.80 -18.90 6.57
CA ALA A 225 -0.23 -18.41 5.32
C ALA A 225 0.44 -19.52 4.50
N TYR A 226 0.38 -19.40 3.19
CA TYR A 226 1.23 -20.15 2.26
C TYR A 226 2.49 -19.32 1.99
N ASP A 227 3.66 -19.91 2.17
CA ASP A 227 4.90 -19.32 1.68
C ASP A 227 5.06 -19.66 0.19
N ILE A 228 4.99 -18.66 -0.67
CA ILE A 228 5.19 -18.78 -2.11
C ILE A 228 6.36 -17.88 -2.48
N TYR A 229 7.55 -18.47 -2.60
CA TYR A 229 8.80 -17.77 -2.96
C TYR A 229 9.11 -16.55 -2.06
N GLY A 230 8.87 -16.65 -0.74
CA GLY A 230 9.09 -15.56 0.22
C GLY A 230 7.93 -14.56 0.31
N MET A 231 6.81 -14.81 -0.37
CA MET A 231 5.55 -14.13 -0.13
C MET A 231 4.70 -14.97 0.82
N GLN A 232 4.33 -14.39 1.94
CA GLN A 232 3.37 -15.01 2.85
C GLN A 232 1.95 -14.68 2.41
N LEU A 233 1.39 -15.54 1.56
CA LEU A 233 0.03 -15.39 1.07
C LEU A 233 -0.95 -16.05 2.05
N SER A 234 -1.58 -15.25 2.87
CA SER A 234 -2.66 -15.69 3.77
C SER A 234 -4.03 -15.30 3.26
N ARG A 235 -4.11 -14.25 2.42
CA ARG A 235 -5.39 -13.60 2.10
C ARG A 235 -5.29 -12.83 0.79
N LEU A 236 -6.39 -12.81 0.05
CA LEU A 236 -6.61 -11.93 -1.10
C LEU A 236 -7.78 -11.00 -0.82
N SER A 237 -7.68 -9.77 -1.21
CA SER A 237 -8.73 -8.76 -1.03
C SER A 237 -8.97 -7.96 -2.29
N ILE A 238 -10.20 -7.47 -2.41
CA ILE A 238 -10.61 -6.46 -3.36
C ILE A 238 -11.40 -5.40 -2.62
N ALA A 239 -11.14 -4.14 -2.93
CA ALA A 239 -11.85 -3.03 -2.30
C ALA A 239 -12.11 -1.90 -3.27
N TYR A 240 -13.13 -1.12 -2.96
CA TYR A 240 -13.42 0.14 -3.58
C TYR A 240 -12.88 1.27 -2.71
N VAL A 241 -12.13 2.18 -3.34
CA VAL A 241 -11.53 3.35 -2.70
C VAL A 241 -12.20 4.61 -3.26
N TRP A 242 -12.50 5.56 -2.39
CA TRP A 242 -13.05 6.86 -2.79
C TRP A 242 -12.55 7.97 -1.88
N GLY A 243 -12.54 9.18 -2.38
CA GLY A 243 -12.16 10.41 -1.68
C GLY A 243 -12.08 11.55 -2.68
N GLU A 244 -11.66 12.69 -2.27
CA GLU A 244 -11.60 13.94 -3.03
C GLU A 244 -11.07 13.75 -4.46
N GLY A 245 -11.99 13.78 -5.46
CA GLY A 245 -11.65 13.58 -6.86
C GLY A 245 -11.13 12.18 -7.24
N THR A 246 -10.97 11.27 -6.26
CA THR A 246 -10.35 9.95 -6.46
C THR A 246 -11.38 8.84 -6.37
N LYS A 247 -11.30 7.87 -7.30
CA LYS A 247 -12.00 6.58 -7.26
C LYS A 247 -11.03 5.49 -7.68
N ALA A 248 -11.05 4.36 -6.98
CA ALA A 248 -10.17 3.25 -7.31
C ALA A 248 -10.78 1.90 -7.00
N VAL A 249 -10.25 0.87 -7.65
CA VAL A 249 -10.36 -0.51 -7.22
C VAL A 249 -8.98 -0.97 -6.79
N SER A 250 -8.86 -1.37 -5.53
CA SER A 250 -7.61 -1.87 -4.96
C SER A 250 -7.62 -3.39 -4.81
N PHE A 251 -6.44 -3.98 -4.91
CA PHE A 251 -6.20 -5.40 -4.69
C PHE A 251 -5.15 -5.54 -3.59
N GLY A 252 -5.36 -6.48 -2.67
CA GLY A 252 -4.46 -6.67 -1.53
C GLY A 252 -4.14 -8.13 -1.26
N MET A 253 -3.05 -8.33 -0.52
CA MET A 253 -2.62 -9.64 -0.02
C MET A 253 -2.62 -9.64 1.51
N GLY A 254 -3.76 -9.35 2.12
CA GLY A 254 -3.92 -9.30 3.56
C GLY A 254 -4.65 -8.07 4.07
N PHE A 255 -4.89 -8.03 5.39
CA PHE A 255 -5.30 -6.81 6.08
C PHE A 255 -4.10 -5.88 6.20
N PRO A 256 -4.20 -4.60 5.88
CA PRO A 256 -3.05 -3.73 5.65
C PRO A 256 -2.27 -3.28 6.90
N PHE A 257 -2.53 -3.87 8.07
CA PHE A 257 -1.90 -3.52 9.35
C PHE A 257 -1.09 -4.64 9.97
#